data_d8928500cd296f5b9e2aa4a64b0b6f8f
#
_entry.id   d8928500cd296f5b9e2aa4a64b0b6f8f
#
_cell.length_a   1.000
_cell.length_b   1.000
_cell.length_c   1.000
_cell.angle_alpha   90.00
_cell.angle_beta   90.00
_cell.angle_gamma   90.00
#
_symmetry.space_group_name_H-M   'P 1'
#
loop_
_entity.id
_entity.type
_entity.pdbx_description
1 polymer ?
#
loop_
_entity_poly.entity_id
_entity_poly.type
_entity_poly.pdbx_seq_one_letter_code
_entity_poly.pdbx_strand_id
1 'polypeptide(L)'
;YSFYDVWAEEFRIPYEQIPLDENFCIVPEQYFAENHPNGGIVFPNPNAPTGVELSLSAIESILQHNPDVVVIVDEAYVDFGAATAQPLLEKYENLLVVQTTSKSRSLAGMRIGYAIGNEKMISYLNDVKYSFNSYTMNQTTIAAGAAAIRDVEYFRKTVKKVMETREWSKEELKKLGFSFEDSKSNFIFATHK
;
A
#
# COMPACT_ATOMS: atom_id res chain seq x y z
N TYR A 1 4.64 6.82 4.97
CA TYR A 1 5.48 5.74 5.53
C TYR A 1 6.93 6.21 5.56
N SER A 2 7.54 6.19 6.76
CA SER A 2 8.86 6.81 7.00
C SER A 2 10.02 6.28 6.15
N PHE A 3 9.90 5.09 5.55
CA PHE A 3 10.94 4.55 4.67
C PHE A 3 10.97 5.17 3.27
N TYR A 4 9.91 5.84 2.84
CA TYR A 4 9.93 6.55 1.56
C TYR A 4 11.02 7.64 1.56
N ASP A 5 11.14 8.37 2.67
CA ASP A 5 12.18 9.39 2.88
C ASP A 5 13.58 8.76 2.83
N VAL A 6 13.75 7.63 3.54
CA VAL A 6 15.02 6.90 3.58
C VAL A 6 15.44 6.45 2.18
N TRP A 7 14.52 5.92 1.37
CA TRP A 7 14.81 5.52 0.00
C TRP A 7 15.11 6.71 -0.91
N ALA A 8 14.36 7.79 -0.77
CA ALA A 8 14.62 9.01 -1.54
C ALA A 8 16.02 9.58 -1.24
N GLU A 9 16.44 9.62 0.02
CA GLU A 9 17.77 10.03 0.42
C GLU A 9 18.85 9.07 -0.09
N GLU A 10 18.69 7.76 0.07
CA GLU A 10 19.64 6.74 -0.38
C GLU A 10 19.90 6.83 -1.89
N PHE A 11 18.85 6.99 -2.67
CA PHE A 11 18.94 7.11 -4.12
C PHE A 11 19.11 8.55 -4.62
N ARG A 12 19.21 9.54 -3.71
CA ARG A 12 19.35 10.96 -4.02
C ARG A 12 18.24 11.48 -4.94
N ILE A 13 17.01 11.02 -4.71
CA ILE A 13 15.83 11.44 -5.45
C ILE A 13 15.23 12.65 -4.73
N PRO A 14 15.16 13.82 -5.37
CA PRO A 14 14.41 14.95 -4.81
C PRO A 14 12.94 14.55 -4.62
N TYR A 15 12.36 14.86 -3.46
CA TYR A 15 10.98 14.51 -3.15
C TYR A 15 10.28 15.61 -2.36
N GLU A 16 8.98 15.63 -2.46
CA GLU A 16 8.09 16.46 -1.69
C GLU A 16 7.10 15.58 -0.91
N GLN A 17 6.88 15.93 0.34
CA GLN A 17 5.85 15.29 1.17
C GLN A 17 4.57 16.11 1.09
N ILE A 18 3.51 15.53 0.58
CA ILE A 18 2.19 16.14 0.53
C ILE A 18 1.43 15.75 1.79
N PRO A 19 1.03 16.71 2.65
CA PRO A 19 0.33 16.43 3.88
C PRO A 19 -1.08 15.91 3.61
N LEU A 20 -1.56 15.07 4.53
CA LEU A 20 -2.97 14.69 4.58
C LEU A 20 -3.83 15.87 5.06
N ASP A 21 -5.13 15.83 4.77
CA ASP A 21 -6.07 16.78 5.33
C ASP A 21 -6.32 16.57 6.85
N GLU A 22 -7.22 17.35 7.42
CA GLU A 22 -7.57 17.29 8.85
C GLU A 22 -8.23 15.97 9.27
N ASN A 23 -8.77 15.21 8.32
CA ASN A 23 -9.37 13.87 8.51
C ASN A 23 -8.40 12.75 8.12
N PHE A 24 -7.11 13.06 7.98
CA PHE A 24 -6.08 12.13 7.55
C PHE A 24 -6.30 11.50 6.16
N CYS A 25 -7.01 12.20 5.28
CA CYS A 25 -7.27 11.79 3.90
C CYS A 25 -6.24 12.39 2.93
N ILE A 26 -5.93 11.63 1.89
CA ILE A 26 -5.23 12.15 0.71
C ILE A 26 -6.19 13.04 -0.07
N VAL A 27 -5.75 14.24 -0.45
CA VAL A 27 -6.46 15.17 -1.32
C VAL A 27 -5.96 14.99 -2.74
N PRO A 28 -6.71 14.35 -3.66
CA PRO A 28 -6.21 13.97 -4.99
C PRO A 28 -5.67 15.12 -5.81
N GLU A 29 -6.29 16.31 -5.71
CA GLU A 29 -5.94 17.52 -6.46
C GLU A 29 -4.52 18.03 -6.15
N GLN A 30 -3.98 17.68 -4.99
CA GLN A 30 -2.61 18.01 -4.61
C GLN A 30 -1.57 17.14 -5.34
N TYR A 31 -2.00 16.08 -6.00
CA TYR A 31 -1.15 15.16 -6.76
C TYR A 31 -1.26 15.36 -8.26
N PHE A 32 -2.07 16.30 -8.75
CA PHE A 32 -2.24 16.53 -10.18
C PHE A 32 -1.00 17.20 -10.77
N ALA A 33 -0.50 16.69 -11.89
CA ALA A 33 0.73 17.17 -12.54
C ALA A 33 0.68 18.65 -12.93
N GLU A 34 -0.49 19.18 -13.26
CA GLU A 34 -0.70 20.60 -13.55
C GLU A 34 -0.49 21.51 -12.34
N ASN A 35 -0.70 21.00 -11.13
CA ASN A 35 -0.49 21.73 -9.87
C ASN A 35 0.90 21.47 -9.29
N HIS A 36 1.36 20.21 -9.41
CA HIS A 36 2.62 19.72 -8.86
C HIS A 36 3.35 18.85 -9.88
N PRO A 37 4.15 19.47 -10.81
CA PRO A 37 4.97 18.70 -11.74
C PRO A 37 5.92 17.76 -11.00
N ASN A 38 5.87 16.47 -11.34
CA ASN A 38 6.62 15.43 -10.61
C ASN A 38 7.15 14.36 -11.57
N GLY A 39 8.09 13.55 -11.11
CA GLY A 39 8.65 12.41 -11.84
C GLY A 39 8.06 11.05 -11.43
N GLY A 40 7.15 11.04 -10.45
CA GLY A 40 6.48 9.85 -9.94
C GLY A 40 5.79 10.13 -8.62
N ILE A 41 4.78 9.33 -8.31
CA ILE A 41 3.96 9.45 -7.11
C ILE A 41 4.00 8.13 -6.35
N VAL A 42 4.11 8.19 -5.02
CA VAL A 42 3.96 7.02 -4.15
C VAL A 42 3.13 7.35 -2.93
N PHE A 43 2.14 6.53 -2.62
CA PHE A 43 1.37 6.62 -1.39
C PHE A 43 0.85 5.25 -0.93
N PRO A 44 0.69 5.03 0.39
CA PRO A 44 0.08 3.82 0.92
C PRO A 44 -1.45 3.91 0.86
N ASN A 45 -2.11 2.82 0.48
CA ASN A 45 -3.57 2.68 0.52
C ASN A 45 -3.99 1.27 0.97
N PRO A 46 -4.55 1.12 2.18
CA PRO A 46 -4.82 2.13 3.20
C PRO A 46 -3.58 2.83 3.73
N ASN A 47 -3.73 4.10 4.12
CA ASN A 47 -2.61 4.85 4.67
C ASN A 47 -2.09 4.25 5.99
N ALA A 48 -0.79 4.30 6.20
CA ALA A 48 -0.15 3.97 7.46
C ALA A 48 0.56 5.21 8.02
N PRO A 49 0.27 5.66 9.27
CA PRO A 49 -0.36 4.92 10.37
C PRO A 49 -1.88 5.14 10.55
N THR A 50 -2.56 5.90 9.73
CA THR A 50 -3.95 6.32 9.99
C THR A 50 -4.98 5.22 9.72
N GLY A 51 -4.69 4.32 8.78
CA GLY A 51 -5.60 3.25 8.35
C GLY A 51 -6.68 3.71 7.37
N VAL A 52 -6.71 4.99 7.02
CA VAL A 52 -7.72 5.58 6.14
C VAL A 52 -7.50 5.12 4.69
N GLU A 53 -8.59 4.78 4.02
CA GLU A 53 -8.61 4.33 2.63
C GLU A 53 -8.89 5.51 1.69
N LEU A 54 -8.13 5.61 0.61
CA LEU A 54 -8.45 6.43 -0.55
C LEU A 54 -9.32 5.62 -1.51
N SER A 55 -10.43 6.19 -1.98
CA SER A 55 -11.35 5.50 -2.89
C SER A 55 -10.72 5.21 -4.26
N LEU A 56 -11.19 4.17 -4.95
CA LEU A 56 -10.73 3.85 -6.31
C LEU A 56 -10.95 4.99 -7.29
N SER A 57 -12.05 5.74 -7.16
CA SER A 57 -12.30 6.91 -8.02
C SER A 57 -11.30 8.04 -7.79
N ALA A 58 -10.84 8.22 -6.56
CA ALA A 58 -9.81 9.21 -6.24
C ALA A 58 -8.43 8.76 -6.76
N ILE A 59 -8.10 7.46 -6.64
CA ILE A 59 -6.88 6.89 -7.25
C ILE A 59 -6.94 7.06 -8.77
N GLU A 60 -8.09 6.75 -9.40
CA GLU A 60 -8.29 6.91 -10.84
C GLU A 60 -8.11 8.37 -11.28
N SER A 61 -8.59 9.33 -10.49
CA SER A 61 -8.37 10.75 -10.76
C SER A 61 -6.89 11.13 -10.74
N ILE A 62 -6.12 10.65 -9.77
CA ILE A 62 -4.66 10.87 -9.71
C ILE A 62 -3.99 10.29 -10.97
N LEU A 63 -4.35 9.08 -11.38
CA LEU A 63 -3.79 8.43 -12.57
C LEU A 63 -4.05 9.22 -13.86
N GLN A 64 -5.28 9.73 -14.02
CA GLN A 64 -5.70 10.51 -15.19
C GLN A 64 -4.94 11.82 -15.33
N HIS A 65 -4.64 12.50 -14.21
CA HIS A 65 -3.92 13.77 -14.21
C HIS A 65 -2.38 13.61 -14.18
N ASN A 66 -1.89 12.36 -14.24
CA ASN A 66 -0.46 12.04 -14.23
C ASN A 66 -0.10 10.97 -15.28
N PRO A 67 -0.51 11.10 -16.54
CA PRO A 67 -0.39 10.01 -17.53
C PRO A 67 1.06 9.63 -17.88
N ASP A 68 1.99 10.56 -17.70
CA ASP A 68 3.39 10.42 -18.12
C ASP A 68 4.34 9.95 -17.01
N VAL A 69 3.83 9.78 -15.79
CA VAL A 69 4.65 9.36 -14.64
C VAL A 69 4.04 8.16 -13.92
N VAL A 70 4.89 7.38 -13.27
CA VAL A 70 4.42 6.21 -12.51
C VAL A 70 3.70 6.65 -11.22
N VAL A 71 2.56 6.03 -10.96
CA VAL A 71 1.83 6.13 -9.69
C VAL A 71 1.94 4.79 -8.97
N ILE A 72 2.62 4.79 -7.83
CA ILE A 72 2.82 3.58 -7.01
C ILE A 72 1.82 3.61 -5.86
N VAL A 73 0.92 2.63 -5.84
CA VAL A 73 -0.03 2.42 -4.74
C VAL A 73 0.50 1.28 -3.86
N ASP A 74 0.94 1.64 -2.65
CA ASP A 74 1.43 0.66 -1.67
C ASP A 74 0.26 0.08 -0.89
N GLU A 75 -0.12 -1.12 -1.27
CA GLU A 75 -1.25 -1.88 -0.71
C GLU A 75 -0.82 -2.86 0.40
N ALA A 76 0.17 -2.51 1.21
CA ALA A 76 0.65 -3.39 2.28
C ALA A 76 -0.45 -3.85 3.24
N TYR A 77 -1.55 -3.10 3.37
CA TYR A 77 -2.66 -3.38 4.29
C TYR A 77 -4.01 -3.62 3.61
N VAL A 78 -4.08 -3.67 2.29
CA VAL A 78 -5.34 -3.75 1.51
C VAL A 78 -6.22 -4.93 1.91
N ASP A 79 -5.63 -6.07 2.24
CA ASP A 79 -6.35 -7.31 2.59
C ASP A 79 -7.25 -7.20 3.83
N PHE A 80 -7.10 -6.14 4.63
CA PHE A 80 -7.89 -5.93 5.85
C PHE A 80 -9.20 -5.15 5.61
N GLY A 81 -9.66 -5.09 4.37
CA GLY A 81 -11.00 -4.60 4.00
C GLY A 81 -11.03 -3.34 3.15
N ALA A 82 -9.89 -2.93 2.60
CA ALA A 82 -9.83 -1.89 1.59
C ALA A 82 -10.05 -2.45 0.17
N ALA A 83 -10.40 -1.58 -0.76
CA ALA A 83 -10.49 -1.90 -2.17
C ALA A 83 -9.10 -1.83 -2.83
N THR A 84 -8.70 -2.90 -3.53
CA THR A 84 -7.46 -2.90 -4.30
C THR A 84 -7.58 -2.07 -5.58
N ALA A 85 -6.50 -1.36 -5.95
CA ALA A 85 -6.41 -0.63 -7.22
C ALA A 85 -6.14 -1.56 -8.42
N GLN A 86 -5.98 -2.87 -8.22
CA GLN A 86 -5.71 -3.82 -9.31
C GLN A 86 -6.66 -3.72 -10.51
N PRO A 87 -7.99 -3.51 -10.36
CA PRO A 87 -8.88 -3.35 -11.52
C PRO A 87 -8.54 -2.15 -12.43
N LEU A 88 -7.85 -1.15 -11.90
CA LEU A 88 -7.42 0.02 -12.68
C LEU A 88 -6.23 -0.28 -13.60
N LEU A 89 -5.50 -1.38 -13.37
CA LEU A 89 -4.39 -1.82 -14.23
C LEU A 89 -4.82 -2.13 -15.68
N GLU A 90 -6.08 -2.48 -15.89
CA GLU A 90 -6.62 -2.71 -17.24
C GLU A 90 -6.75 -1.42 -18.06
N LYS A 91 -6.78 -0.26 -17.37
CA LYS A 91 -7.01 1.05 -17.98
C LYS A 91 -5.77 1.95 -17.98
N TYR A 92 -4.90 1.80 -16.98
CA TYR A 92 -3.81 2.74 -16.70
C TYR A 92 -2.45 2.05 -16.70
N GLU A 93 -1.67 2.29 -17.74
CA GLU A 93 -0.31 1.74 -17.86
C GLU A 93 0.69 2.35 -16.87
N ASN A 94 0.38 3.53 -16.33
CA ASN A 94 1.20 4.24 -15.35
C ASN A 94 0.96 3.80 -13.90
N LEU A 95 0.05 2.84 -13.63
CA LEU A 95 -0.20 2.30 -12.29
C LEU A 95 0.75 1.16 -11.96
N LEU A 96 1.34 1.21 -10.77
CA LEU A 96 2.05 0.10 -10.16
C LEU A 96 1.46 -0.18 -8.77
N VAL A 97 0.90 -1.37 -8.56
CA VAL A 97 0.39 -1.82 -7.26
C VAL A 97 1.46 -2.66 -6.58
N VAL A 98 1.79 -2.33 -5.33
CA VAL A 98 2.79 -3.06 -4.53
C VAL A 98 2.11 -3.70 -3.33
N GLN A 99 2.34 -4.99 -3.13
CA GLN A 99 1.78 -5.77 -2.03
C GLN A 99 2.85 -6.58 -1.31
N THR A 100 2.51 -7.09 -0.12
CA THR A 100 3.43 -7.86 0.71
C THR A 100 2.74 -9.03 1.41
N THR A 101 3.50 -10.09 1.66
CA THR A 101 3.06 -11.19 2.53
C THR A 101 3.31 -10.92 4.02
N SER A 102 3.95 -9.80 4.35
CA SER A 102 4.41 -9.49 5.71
C SER A 102 3.28 -9.21 6.70
N LYS A 103 2.11 -8.80 6.23
CA LYS A 103 0.98 -8.36 7.06
C LYS A 103 -0.11 -9.43 7.11
N SER A 104 -0.98 -9.47 6.13
CA SER A 104 -2.16 -10.35 6.09
C SER A 104 -1.82 -11.85 6.05
N ARG A 105 -0.66 -12.21 5.51
CA ARG A 105 -0.20 -13.60 5.44
C ARG A 105 0.79 -13.98 6.54
N SER A 106 1.06 -13.08 7.50
CA SER A 106 1.92 -13.32 8.67
C SER A 106 3.34 -13.80 8.35
N LEU A 107 3.88 -13.43 7.20
CA LEU A 107 5.19 -13.87 6.69
C LEU A 107 6.26 -12.77 6.68
N ALA A 108 6.22 -11.84 7.63
CA ALA A 108 7.17 -10.74 7.70
C ALA A 108 8.64 -11.20 7.68
N GLY A 109 8.96 -12.31 8.34
CA GLY A 109 10.32 -12.89 8.37
C GLY A 109 10.80 -13.45 7.04
N MET A 110 9.89 -13.78 6.10
CA MET A 110 10.25 -14.33 4.79
C MET A 110 10.62 -13.27 3.75
N ARG A 111 10.42 -12.00 4.04
CA ARG A 111 10.82 -10.86 3.19
C ARG A 111 10.28 -10.92 1.77
N ILE A 112 9.00 -11.26 1.59
CA ILE A 112 8.34 -11.37 0.28
C ILE A 112 7.43 -10.16 0.07
N GLY A 113 7.70 -9.42 -0.99
CA GLY A 113 6.82 -8.44 -1.60
C GLY A 113 6.71 -8.68 -3.10
N TYR A 114 5.70 -8.12 -3.72
CA TYR A 114 5.50 -8.23 -5.15
C TYR A 114 4.84 -6.96 -5.70
N ALA A 115 5.11 -6.70 -6.97
CA ALA A 115 4.52 -5.60 -7.71
C ALA A 115 3.66 -6.16 -8.86
N ILE A 116 2.56 -5.46 -9.14
CA ILE A 116 1.63 -5.77 -10.22
C ILE A 116 1.52 -4.50 -11.07
N GLY A 117 1.80 -4.61 -12.36
CA GLY A 117 1.79 -3.50 -13.29
C GLY A 117 1.87 -3.98 -14.73
N ASN A 118 1.94 -3.06 -15.69
CA ASN A 118 2.11 -3.42 -17.08
C ASN A 118 3.47 -4.12 -17.31
N GLU A 119 3.58 -4.86 -18.40
CA GLU A 119 4.77 -5.66 -18.74
C GLU A 119 6.05 -4.80 -18.82
N LYS A 120 5.95 -3.58 -19.35
CA LYS A 120 7.08 -2.67 -19.50
C LYS A 120 7.63 -2.22 -18.14
N MET A 121 6.76 -1.83 -17.19
CA MET A 121 7.19 -1.47 -15.84
C MET A 121 7.80 -2.67 -15.10
N ILE A 122 7.19 -3.84 -15.21
CA ILE A 122 7.72 -5.06 -14.60
C ILE A 122 9.07 -5.43 -15.23
N SER A 123 9.28 -5.21 -16.53
CA SER A 123 10.59 -5.38 -17.16
C SER A 123 11.64 -4.48 -16.54
N TYR A 124 11.35 -3.19 -16.35
CA TYR A 124 12.28 -2.26 -15.69
C TYR A 124 12.63 -2.68 -14.26
N LEU A 125 11.63 -3.13 -13.49
CA LEU A 125 11.89 -3.66 -12.14
C LEU A 125 12.81 -4.90 -12.17
N ASN A 126 12.64 -5.77 -13.16
CA ASN A 126 13.50 -6.93 -13.36
C ASN A 126 14.93 -6.51 -13.76
N ASP A 127 15.09 -5.53 -14.63
CA ASP A 127 16.40 -5.01 -15.02
C ASP A 127 17.17 -4.47 -13.80
N VAL A 128 16.51 -3.69 -12.95
CA VAL A 128 17.10 -3.21 -11.69
C VAL A 128 17.41 -4.38 -10.75
N LYS A 129 16.46 -5.30 -10.55
CA LYS A 129 16.64 -6.47 -9.69
C LYS A 129 17.84 -7.31 -10.13
N TYR A 130 17.96 -7.62 -11.41
CA TYR A 130 19.06 -8.44 -11.94
C TYR A 130 20.40 -7.71 -11.94
N SER A 131 20.38 -6.38 -12.00
CA SER A 131 21.61 -5.57 -11.91
C SER A 131 22.11 -5.39 -10.47
N PHE A 132 21.19 -5.37 -9.49
CA PHE A 132 21.50 -5.07 -8.09
C PHE A 132 21.60 -6.34 -7.21
N ASN A 133 20.57 -7.21 -7.25
CA ASN A 133 20.53 -8.46 -6.49
C ASN A 133 19.60 -9.49 -7.15
N SER A 134 20.13 -10.26 -8.08
CA SER A 134 19.39 -11.25 -8.84
C SER A 134 18.86 -12.45 -8.02
N TYR A 135 19.52 -12.76 -6.88
CA TYR A 135 19.19 -13.94 -6.06
C TYR A 135 18.62 -13.55 -4.70
N THR A 136 17.60 -12.71 -4.69
CA THR A 136 17.00 -12.12 -3.46
C THR A 136 16.30 -13.13 -2.57
N MET A 137 15.69 -14.18 -3.14
CA MET A 137 14.90 -15.17 -2.38
C MET A 137 15.61 -16.51 -2.31
N ASN A 138 15.79 -17.03 -1.08
CA ASN A 138 16.25 -18.39 -0.88
C ASN A 138 15.13 -19.43 -1.08
N GLN A 139 15.48 -20.71 -1.15
CA GLN A 139 14.51 -21.78 -1.40
C GLN A 139 13.44 -21.91 -0.31
N THR A 140 13.80 -21.69 0.95
CA THR A 140 12.83 -21.72 2.07
C THR A 140 11.80 -20.61 1.91
N THR A 141 12.23 -19.40 1.58
CA THR A 141 11.35 -18.26 1.29
C THR A 141 10.39 -18.56 0.14
N ILE A 142 10.90 -19.14 -0.95
CA ILE A 142 10.07 -19.49 -2.13
C ILE A 142 9.04 -20.55 -1.76
N ALA A 143 9.45 -21.61 -1.06
CA ALA A 143 8.54 -22.68 -0.65
C ALA A 143 7.46 -22.20 0.32
N ALA A 144 7.85 -21.44 1.35
CA ALA A 144 6.93 -20.89 2.34
C ALA A 144 5.95 -19.88 1.71
N GLY A 145 6.44 -18.99 0.84
CA GLY A 145 5.62 -18.02 0.13
C GLY A 145 4.60 -18.70 -0.79
N ALA A 146 5.02 -19.67 -1.58
CA ALA A 146 4.13 -20.43 -2.44
C ALA A 146 3.04 -21.19 -1.64
N ALA A 147 3.41 -21.80 -0.51
CA ALA A 147 2.47 -22.48 0.38
C ALA A 147 1.44 -21.49 0.95
N ALA A 148 1.89 -20.34 1.46
CA ALA A 148 1.01 -19.31 2.03
C ALA A 148 0.05 -18.68 1.02
N ILE A 149 0.49 -18.49 -0.23
CA ILE A 149 -0.39 -17.97 -1.30
C ILE A 149 -1.47 -19.00 -1.66
N ARG A 150 -1.14 -20.28 -1.69
CA ARG A 150 -2.09 -21.36 -1.99
C ARG A 150 -3.10 -21.62 -0.88
N ASP A 151 -2.74 -21.36 0.39
CA ASP A 151 -3.63 -21.55 1.54
C ASP A 151 -4.61 -20.38 1.69
N VAL A 152 -5.55 -20.32 0.75
CA VAL A 152 -6.56 -19.27 0.68
C VAL A 152 -7.56 -19.36 1.84
N GLU A 153 -7.85 -20.56 2.32
CA GLU A 153 -8.81 -20.77 3.40
C GLU A 153 -8.28 -20.23 4.73
N TYR A 154 -7.05 -20.59 5.09
CA TYR A 154 -6.40 -20.06 6.29
C TYR A 154 -6.25 -18.54 6.23
N PHE A 155 -5.81 -18.02 5.08
CA PHE A 155 -5.71 -16.58 4.83
C PHE A 155 -7.03 -15.86 5.10
N ARG A 156 -8.12 -16.27 4.45
CA ARG A 156 -9.44 -15.66 4.64
C ARG A 156 -9.92 -15.72 6.08
N LYS A 157 -9.72 -16.85 6.75
CA LYS A 157 -10.09 -17.04 8.15
C LYS A 157 -9.34 -16.12 9.08
N THR A 158 -8.02 -15.96 8.89
CA THR A 158 -7.19 -15.12 9.76
C THR A 158 -7.46 -13.63 9.53
N VAL A 159 -7.57 -13.19 8.28
CA VAL A 159 -7.92 -11.81 7.93
C VAL A 159 -9.29 -11.44 8.49
N LYS A 160 -10.30 -12.29 8.30
CA LYS A 160 -11.65 -12.07 8.86
C LYS A 160 -11.59 -11.89 10.38
N LYS A 161 -10.84 -12.73 11.10
CA LYS A 161 -10.69 -12.62 12.55
C LYS A 161 -10.05 -11.29 12.98
N VAL A 162 -9.04 -10.81 12.24
CA VAL A 162 -8.41 -9.51 12.48
C VAL A 162 -9.41 -8.38 12.28
N MET A 163 -10.19 -8.41 11.20
CA MET A 163 -11.21 -7.41 10.91
C MET A 163 -12.30 -7.38 11.99
N GLU A 164 -12.82 -8.53 12.39
CA GLU A 164 -13.81 -8.65 13.47
C GLU A 164 -13.28 -8.11 14.79
N THR A 165 -12.02 -8.44 15.13
CA THR A 165 -11.36 -7.91 16.34
C THR A 165 -11.17 -6.41 16.27
N ARG A 166 -10.79 -5.86 15.11
CA ARG A 166 -10.69 -4.41 14.89
C ARG A 166 -12.04 -3.72 15.13
N GLU A 167 -13.11 -4.19 14.54
CA GLU A 167 -14.43 -3.58 14.73
C GLU A 167 -14.88 -3.65 16.19
N TRP A 168 -14.70 -4.78 16.86
CA TRP A 168 -14.93 -4.87 18.30
C TRP A 168 -14.07 -3.87 19.09
N SER A 169 -12.78 -3.75 18.76
CA SER A 169 -11.88 -2.79 19.43
C SER A 169 -12.31 -1.36 19.25
N LYS A 170 -12.80 -0.98 18.05
CA LYS A 170 -13.34 0.36 17.78
C LYS A 170 -14.52 0.68 18.72
N GLU A 171 -15.45 -0.26 18.89
CA GLU A 171 -16.59 -0.07 19.80
C GLU A 171 -16.16 0.09 21.27
N GLU A 172 -15.20 -0.70 21.73
CA GLU A 172 -14.68 -0.58 23.11
C GLU A 172 -13.89 0.72 23.30
N LEU A 173 -13.08 1.13 22.33
CA LEU A 173 -12.33 2.40 22.40
C LEU A 173 -13.27 3.62 22.45
N LYS A 174 -14.36 3.61 21.68
CA LYS A 174 -15.38 4.68 21.75
C LYS A 174 -15.97 4.81 23.14
N LYS A 175 -16.30 3.70 23.82
CA LYS A 175 -16.82 3.70 25.20
C LYS A 175 -15.83 4.29 26.20
N LEU A 176 -14.54 4.18 25.91
CA LEU A 176 -13.46 4.77 26.73
C LEU A 176 -13.12 6.22 26.36
N GLY A 177 -13.84 6.83 25.43
CA GLY A 177 -13.65 8.22 25.03
C GLY A 177 -12.56 8.47 23.99
N PHE A 178 -12.07 7.43 23.31
CA PHE A 178 -11.17 7.58 22.17
C PHE A 178 -11.90 8.01 20.90
N SER A 179 -11.22 8.83 20.09
CA SER A 179 -11.62 9.19 18.73
C SER A 179 -10.62 8.64 17.71
N PHE A 180 -11.09 8.25 16.52
CA PHE A 180 -10.29 7.69 15.42
C PHE A 180 -11.09 7.71 14.13
N GLU A 181 -10.38 7.71 13.00
CA GLU A 181 -10.96 7.51 11.68
C GLU A 181 -11.22 6.04 11.39
N ASP A 182 -12.05 5.76 10.36
CA ASP A 182 -12.40 4.38 9.98
C ASP A 182 -11.20 3.65 9.36
N SER A 183 -10.51 2.85 10.14
CA SER A 183 -9.36 2.08 9.67
C SER A 183 -9.79 0.89 8.81
N LYS A 184 -9.13 0.73 7.66
CA LYS A 184 -9.17 -0.43 6.77
C LYS A 184 -7.88 -1.27 6.84
N SER A 185 -7.12 -1.14 7.93
CA SER A 185 -5.88 -1.91 8.20
C SER A 185 -5.99 -2.77 9.45
N ASN A 186 -4.90 -3.35 9.90
CA ASN A 186 -4.85 -4.19 11.11
C ASN A 186 -4.45 -3.39 12.38
N PHE A 187 -4.61 -2.08 12.35
CA PHE A 187 -4.37 -1.17 13.46
C PHE A 187 -5.45 -0.07 13.49
N ILE A 188 -5.53 0.64 14.60
CA ILE A 188 -6.40 1.80 14.81
C ILE A 188 -5.52 2.97 15.25
N PHE A 189 -5.62 4.10 14.57
CA PHE A 189 -4.94 5.35 14.93
C PHE A 189 -5.87 6.17 15.79
N ALA A 190 -5.73 6.04 17.11
CA ALA A 190 -6.66 6.60 18.08
C ALA A 190 -6.04 7.70 18.92
N THR A 191 -6.84 8.73 19.25
CA THR A 191 -6.48 9.82 20.18
C THR A 191 -7.42 9.82 21.36
N HIS A 192 -6.91 10.29 22.51
CA HIS A 192 -7.69 10.49 23.71
C HIS A 192 -7.37 11.89 24.28
N LYS A 193 -8.42 12.60 24.72
CA LYS A 193 -8.28 13.92 25.36
C LYS A 193 -7.93 13.79 26.83
#